data_c9fa82e2c4b12990ee65a7c22b10ae4c
#
_entry.id   c9fa82e2c4b12990ee65a7c22b10ae4c
#
_cell.length_a   1.000
_cell.length_b   1.000
_cell.length_c   1.000
_cell.angle_alpha   90.00
_cell.angle_beta   90.00
_cell.angle_gamma   90.00
#
_symmetry.space_group_name_H-M   'P 1'
#
loop_
_entity.id
_entity.type
_entity.pdbx_description
1 polymer ?
#
loop_
_entity_poly.entity_id
_entity_poly.type
_entity_poly.pdbx_seq_one_letter_code
_entity_poly.pdbx_strand_id
1 'polypeptide(L)'
;MVLSTTICKSQIVIDKAGDGWDLRADSALTIIRQTDTTAYKLVLRVCNKITFWSGNYSTNEGSKDTKGSIIISSTDARAKSLNNLAAVIVHESLHLYLRHRGVQESPREEILCYSYEYDFLRKIPNVEQYLLDHCLRQITFQQN
;
A
#
# COMPACT_ATOMS: atom_id res chain seq x y z
N MET A 1 -34.05 -14.54 15.03
CA MET A 1 -33.48 -14.42 13.69
C MET A 1 -32.07 -13.82 13.84
N VAL A 2 -31.03 -14.66 13.85
CA VAL A 2 -29.65 -14.23 13.99
C VAL A 2 -29.17 -13.83 12.61
N LEU A 3 -28.99 -12.53 12.37
CA LEU A 3 -28.32 -12.03 11.17
C LEU A 3 -26.85 -12.45 11.24
N SER A 4 -26.52 -13.51 10.52
CA SER A 4 -25.14 -13.90 10.27
C SER A 4 -24.51 -12.78 9.43
N THR A 5 -23.79 -11.87 10.07
CA THR A 5 -22.88 -10.97 9.38
C THR A 5 -21.72 -11.81 8.87
N THR A 6 -21.80 -12.22 7.61
CA THR A 6 -20.66 -12.79 6.90
C THR A 6 -19.60 -11.70 6.85
N ILE A 7 -18.60 -11.81 7.73
CA ILE A 7 -17.39 -10.97 7.63
C ILE A 7 -16.75 -11.37 6.32
N CYS A 8 -16.88 -10.51 5.32
CA CYS A 8 -16.18 -10.66 4.06
C CYS A 8 -14.67 -10.56 4.38
N LYS A 9 -14.01 -11.69 4.55
CA LYS A 9 -12.55 -11.73 4.64
C LYS A 9 -12.01 -11.03 3.40
N SER A 10 -11.07 -10.12 3.59
CA SER A 10 -10.44 -9.41 2.49
C SER A 10 -9.98 -10.46 1.45
N GLN A 11 -10.37 -10.26 0.19
CA GLN A 11 -10.04 -11.18 -0.90
C GLN A 11 -8.58 -11.02 -1.36
N ILE A 12 -7.75 -10.34 -0.57
CA ILE A 12 -6.33 -10.14 -0.89
C ILE A 12 -5.56 -11.38 -0.47
N VAL A 13 -4.93 -12.03 -1.44
CA VAL A 13 -4.02 -13.15 -1.19
C VAL A 13 -2.65 -12.58 -0.81
N ILE A 14 -2.12 -13.01 0.31
CA ILE A 14 -0.77 -12.66 0.74
C ILE A 14 0.10 -13.90 0.53
N ASP A 15 1.14 -13.77 -0.30
CA ASP A 15 2.10 -14.85 -0.48
C ASP A 15 2.89 -15.07 0.81
N LYS A 16 2.97 -16.34 1.21
CA LYS A 16 3.79 -16.74 2.35
C LYS A 16 5.27 -16.63 1.97
N ALA A 17 5.90 -15.54 2.39
CA ALA A 17 7.34 -15.46 2.40
C ALA A 17 7.85 -16.07 3.72
N GLY A 18 8.93 -16.85 3.69
CA GLY A 18 9.40 -17.67 4.80
C GLY A 18 9.74 -16.96 6.11
N ASP A 19 9.68 -15.63 6.18
CA ASP A 19 10.12 -14.83 7.33
C ASP A 19 8.97 -14.14 8.09
N GLY A 20 7.74 -14.61 7.94
CA GLY A 20 6.57 -14.04 8.62
C GLY A 20 6.05 -12.74 8.00
N TRP A 21 6.46 -12.41 6.78
CA TRP A 21 6.00 -11.23 6.06
C TRP A 21 4.50 -11.24 5.78
N ASP A 22 3.91 -12.44 5.62
CA ASP A 22 2.48 -12.62 5.48
C ASP A 22 1.70 -12.12 6.70
N LEU A 23 2.19 -12.39 7.91
CA LEU A 23 1.59 -11.89 9.16
C LEU A 23 1.76 -10.37 9.28
N ARG A 24 2.89 -9.84 8.85
CA ARG A 24 3.15 -8.39 8.86
C ARG A 24 2.25 -7.68 7.85
N ALA A 25 2.04 -8.23 6.66
CA ALA A 25 1.13 -7.68 5.67
C ALA A 25 -0.31 -7.67 6.17
N ASP A 26 -0.75 -8.72 6.83
CA ASP A 26 -2.07 -8.81 7.45
C ASP A 26 -2.25 -7.74 8.54
N SER A 27 -1.23 -7.55 9.38
CA SER A 27 -1.20 -6.49 10.39
C SER A 27 -1.21 -5.09 9.75
N ALA A 28 -0.48 -4.89 8.66
CA ALA A 28 -0.47 -3.62 7.92
C ALA A 28 -1.86 -3.31 7.32
N LEU A 29 -2.54 -4.29 6.74
CA LEU A 29 -3.91 -4.14 6.24
C LEU A 29 -4.88 -3.77 7.37
N THR A 30 -4.68 -4.32 8.56
CA THR A 30 -5.46 -3.94 9.75
C THR A 30 -5.23 -2.48 10.13
N ILE A 31 -3.98 -2.02 10.11
CA ILE A 31 -3.64 -0.59 10.35
C ILE A 31 -4.36 0.30 9.33
N ILE A 32 -4.33 -0.05 8.05
CA ILE A 32 -5.00 0.74 7.00
C ILE A 32 -6.50 0.82 7.28
N ARG A 33 -7.13 -0.31 7.57
CA ARG A 33 -8.57 -0.39 7.85
C ARG A 33 -8.97 0.47 9.05
N GLN A 34 -8.17 0.46 10.11
CA GLN A 34 -8.44 1.20 11.33
C GLN A 34 -8.14 2.70 11.21
N THR A 35 -7.20 3.06 10.35
CA THR A 35 -6.69 4.44 10.21
C THR A 35 -7.49 5.23 9.18
N ASP A 36 -7.77 4.65 8.04
CA ASP A 36 -8.37 5.34 6.88
C ASP A 36 -9.22 4.38 6.05
N THR A 37 -10.53 4.43 6.25
CA THR A 37 -11.47 3.55 5.54
C THR A 37 -11.49 3.81 4.04
N THR A 38 -11.23 5.04 3.59
CA THR A 38 -11.14 5.39 2.17
C THR A 38 -9.89 4.75 1.55
N ALA A 39 -8.75 4.84 2.20
CA ALA A 39 -7.53 4.16 1.76
C ALA A 39 -7.71 2.63 1.74
N TYR A 40 -8.36 2.07 2.75
CA TYR A 40 -8.65 0.63 2.79
C TYR A 40 -9.54 0.18 1.63
N LYS A 41 -10.59 0.94 1.32
CA LYS A 41 -11.45 0.66 0.17
C LYS A 41 -10.70 0.74 -1.16
N LEU A 42 -9.77 1.69 -1.29
CA LEU A 42 -8.89 1.78 -2.46
C LEU A 42 -8.07 0.50 -2.62
N VAL A 43 -7.40 0.05 -1.55
CA VAL A 43 -6.60 -1.19 -1.56
C VAL A 43 -7.45 -2.38 -2.00
N LEU A 44 -8.62 -2.57 -1.40
CA LEU A 44 -9.53 -3.67 -1.75
C LEU A 44 -10.02 -3.61 -3.20
N ARG A 45 -10.15 -2.41 -3.74
CA ARG A 45 -10.64 -2.21 -5.10
C ARG A 45 -9.63 -2.60 -6.17
N VAL A 46 -8.34 -2.35 -5.92
CA VAL A 46 -7.30 -2.43 -6.95
C VAL A 46 -6.32 -3.59 -6.76
N CYS A 47 -6.21 -4.12 -5.54
CA CYS A 47 -5.22 -5.14 -5.18
C CYS A 47 -5.90 -6.48 -4.89
N ASN A 48 -5.39 -7.56 -5.49
CA ASN A 48 -5.81 -8.93 -5.18
C ASN A 48 -4.70 -9.78 -4.57
N LYS A 49 -3.44 -9.32 -4.63
CA LYS A 49 -2.30 -10.07 -4.16
C LYS A 49 -1.19 -9.16 -3.66
N ILE A 50 -0.59 -9.53 -2.55
CA ILE A 50 0.63 -8.91 -2.02
C ILE A 50 1.73 -9.97 -2.02
N THR A 51 2.84 -9.66 -2.66
CA THR A 51 4.02 -10.54 -2.79
C THR A 51 5.23 -9.83 -2.22
N PHE A 52 6.11 -10.57 -1.59
CA PHE A 52 7.39 -10.07 -1.09
C PHE A 52 8.53 -10.52 -2.01
N TRP A 53 9.44 -9.62 -2.27
CA TRP A 53 10.55 -9.80 -3.19
C TRP A 53 11.82 -9.17 -2.62
N SER A 54 12.99 -9.70 -2.96
CA SER A 54 14.28 -9.17 -2.50
C SER A 54 14.83 -7.99 -3.33
N GLY A 55 14.01 -7.44 -4.21
CA GLY A 55 14.35 -6.28 -5.03
C GLY A 55 13.64 -5.00 -4.60
N ASN A 56 13.33 -4.15 -5.55
CA ASN A 56 12.61 -2.90 -5.32
C ASN A 56 11.10 -3.11 -5.25
N TYR A 57 10.41 -2.10 -4.70
CA TYR A 57 8.95 -2.05 -4.75
C TYR A 57 8.47 -1.94 -6.19
N SER A 58 7.38 -2.63 -6.51
CA SER A 58 6.74 -2.50 -7.81
C SER A 58 5.28 -2.94 -7.76
N THR A 59 4.58 -2.71 -8.85
CA THR A 59 3.23 -3.21 -9.07
C THR A 59 3.18 -4.08 -10.32
N ASN A 60 2.26 -5.05 -10.33
CA ASN A 60 1.85 -5.76 -11.52
C ASN A 60 0.40 -5.40 -11.78
N GLU A 61 0.16 -4.67 -12.84
CA GLU A 61 -1.08 -3.92 -13.06
C GLU A 61 -2.29 -4.77 -13.42
N GLY A 62 -2.11 -6.01 -13.76
CA GLY A 62 -3.23 -6.81 -14.26
C GLY A 62 -3.85 -6.23 -15.54
N SER A 63 -5.03 -6.69 -15.89
CA SER A 63 -5.82 -6.11 -16.99
C SER A 63 -6.78 -5.04 -16.49
N LYS A 64 -7.38 -4.28 -17.41
CA LYS A 64 -8.34 -3.21 -17.12
C LYS A 64 -9.51 -3.66 -16.22
N ASP A 65 -9.88 -4.95 -16.29
CA ASP A 65 -10.97 -5.56 -15.55
C ASP A 65 -10.51 -6.45 -14.39
N THR A 66 -9.21 -6.56 -14.16
CA THR A 66 -8.62 -7.38 -13.09
C THR A 66 -7.79 -6.53 -12.13
N LYS A 67 -7.88 -6.86 -10.85
CA LYS A 67 -7.05 -6.25 -9.83
C LYS A 67 -5.58 -6.64 -10.02
N GLY A 68 -4.68 -5.74 -9.65
CA GLY A 68 -3.24 -5.96 -9.73
C GLY A 68 -2.62 -6.57 -8.48
N SER A 69 -1.32 -6.78 -8.55
CA SER A 69 -0.49 -7.24 -7.43
C SER A 69 0.41 -6.12 -6.94
N ILE A 70 0.66 -6.09 -5.64
CA ILE A 70 1.68 -5.24 -5.02
C ILE A 70 2.86 -6.12 -4.67
N ILE A 71 4.06 -5.70 -5.10
CA ILE A 71 5.31 -6.38 -4.82
C ILE A 71 6.12 -5.50 -3.86
N ILE A 72 6.42 -6.03 -2.68
CA ILE A 72 7.09 -5.28 -1.61
C ILE A 72 8.50 -5.79 -1.43
N SER A 73 9.47 -4.86 -1.34
CA SER A 73 10.86 -5.19 -1.05
C SER A 73 11.02 -5.69 0.38
N SER A 74 11.37 -6.95 0.55
CA SER A 74 11.68 -7.54 1.85
C SER A 74 13.05 -7.11 2.38
N THR A 75 13.92 -6.60 1.52
CA THR A 75 15.28 -6.15 1.88
C THR A 75 15.33 -4.70 2.33
N ASP A 76 14.30 -3.92 2.08
CA ASP A 76 14.25 -2.53 2.55
C ASP A 76 14.06 -2.51 4.07
N ALA A 77 14.99 -1.86 4.77
CA ALA A 77 14.94 -1.74 6.22
C ALA A 77 13.65 -1.06 6.72
N ARG A 78 13.08 -0.15 5.93
CA ARG A 78 11.82 0.53 6.26
C ARG A 78 10.62 -0.42 6.23
N ALA A 79 10.67 -1.49 5.43
CA ALA A 79 9.62 -2.51 5.41
C ALA A 79 9.49 -3.28 6.72
N LYS A 80 10.45 -3.14 7.65
CA LYS A 80 10.37 -3.70 8.99
C LYS A 80 9.39 -2.98 9.90
N SER A 81 9.08 -1.71 9.64
CA SER A 81 8.05 -0.96 10.34
C SER A 81 6.68 -1.31 9.80
N LEU A 82 5.73 -1.64 10.66
CA LEU A 82 4.35 -1.91 10.25
C LEU A 82 3.66 -0.68 9.67
N ASN A 83 3.92 0.49 10.21
CA ASN A 83 3.39 1.74 9.67
C ASN A 83 3.94 2.03 8.28
N ASN A 84 5.24 1.79 8.07
CA ASN A 84 5.85 1.89 6.75
C ASN A 84 5.24 0.89 5.77
N LEU A 85 5.07 -0.36 6.18
CA LEU A 85 4.47 -1.38 5.34
C LEU A 85 3.04 -1.02 4.93
N ALA A 86 2.24 -0.52 5.87
CA ALA A 86 0.91 0.00 5.60
C ALA A 86 0.94 1.15 4.59
N ALA A 87 1.85 2.10 4.78
CA ALA A 87 2.02 3.25 3.89
C ALA A 87 2.44 2.83 2.47
N VAL A 88 3.36 1.89 2.34
CA VAL A 88 3.78 1.33 1.04
C VAL A 88 2.60 0.66 0.33
N ILE A 89 1.79 -0.12 1.03
CA ILE A 89 0.60 -0.75 0.44
C ILE A 89 -0.37 0.32 -0.09
N VAL A 90 -0.59 1.39 0.65
CA VAL A 90 -1.44 2.51 0.23
C VAL A 90 -0.85 3.22 -1.00
N HIS A 91 0.44 3.51 -0.99
CA HIS A 91 1.18 4.12 -2.09
C HIS A 91 1.05 3.31 -3.38
N GLU A 92 1.39 2.03 -3.33
CA GLU A 92 1.34 1.14 -4.49
C GLU A 92 -0.10 0.91 -4.98
N SER A 93 -1.08 0.94 -4.08
CA SER A 93 -2.49 0.85 -4.45
C SER A 93 -2.94 2.07 -5.28
N LEU A 94 -2.43 3.25 -4.98
CA LEU A 94 -2.73 4.43 -5.79
C LEU A 94 -2.10 4.35 -7.18
N HIS A 95 -0.88 3.82 -7.30
CA HIS A 95 -0.30 3.51 -8.61
C HIS A 95 -1.20 2.58 -9.43
N LEU A 96 -1.68 1.48 -8.86
CA LEU A 96 -2.60 0.56 -9.53
C LEU A 96 -3.88 1.27 -9.96
N TYR A 97 -4.45 2.09 -9.10
CA TYR A 97 -5.66 2.86 -9.40
C TYR A 97 -5.45 3.82 -10.58
N LEU A 98 -4.37 4.59 -10.54
CA LEU A 98 -4.05 5.55 -11.59
C LEU A 98 -3.76 4.86 -12.93
N ARG A 99 -3.06 3.74 -12.89
CA ARG A 99 -2.75 2.94 -14.07
C ARG A 99 -4.01 2.37 -14.73
N HIS A 100 -4.96 1.87 -13.94
CA HIS A 100 -6.25 1.40 -14.45
C HIS A 100 -7.08 2.53 -15.08
N ARG A 101 -6.84 3.78 -14.70
CA ARG A 101 -7.47 4.95 -15.31
C ARG A 101 -6.68 5.53 -16.49
N GLY A 102 -5.63 4.88 -16.92
CA GLY A 102 -4.83 5.28 -18.09
C GLY A 102 -3.79 6.38 -17.79
N VAL A 103 -3.53 6.69 -16.52
CA VAL A 103 -2.46 7.64 -16.16
C VAL A 103 -1.10 6.99 -16.41
N GLN A 104 -0.25 7.66 -17.17
CA GLN A 104 1.09 7.19 -17.48
C GLN A 104 2.04 7.41 -16.31
N GLU A 105 3.02 6.53 -16.18
CA GLU A 105 4.11 6.67 -15.21
C GLU A 105 4.86 8.00 -15.46
N SER A 106 5.03 8.78 -14.40
CA SER A 106 5.64 10.10 -14.48
C SER A 106 6.05 10.59 -13.09
N PRO A 107 6.94 11.61 -13.00
CA PRO A 107 7.23 12.28 -11.74
C PRO A 107 5.99 12.86 -11.06
N ARG A 108 5.03 13.34 -11.84
CA ARG A 108 3.76 13.85 -11.31
C ARG A 108 2.93 12.78 -10.62
N GLU A 109 2.92 11.56 -11.16
CA GLU A 109 2.26 10.42 -10.52
C GLU A 109 2.90 10.10 -9.18
N GLU A 110 4.24 10.08 -9.11
CA GLU A 110 4.97 9.87 -7.87
C GLU A 110 4.65 10.92 -6.81
N ILE A 111 4.54 12.19 -7.21
CA ILE A 111 4.12 13.27 -6.30
C ILE A 111 2.73 12.97 -5.72
N LEU A 112 1.78 12.54 -6.55
CA LEU A 112 0.44 12.17 -6.09
C LEU A 112 0.49 11.00 -5.10
N CYS A 113 1.26 9.95 -5.41
CA CYS A 113 1.36 8.77 -4.56
C CYS A 113 2.02 9.08 -3.21
N TYR A 114 3.12 9.84 -3.20
CA TYR A 114 3.76 10.25 -1.95
C TYR A 114 2.92 11.25 -1.15
N SER A 115 2.16 12.11 -1.81
CA SER A 115 1.24 13.02 -1.12
C SER A 115 0.11 12.24 -0.45
N TYR A 116 -0.42 11.23 -1.11
CA TYR A 116 -1.45 10.37 -0.55
C TYR A 116 -0.93 9.52 0.62
N GLU A 117 0.27 8.97 0.46
CA GLU A 117 0.99 8.26 1.53
C GLU A 117 1.22 9.15 2.75
N TYR A 118 1.67 10.38 2.54
CA TYR A 118 1.88 11.36 3.60
C TYR A 118 0.58 11.64 4.36
N ASP A 119 -0.52 11.88 3.66
CA ASP A 119 -1.81 12.16 4.26
C ASP A 119 -2.32 10.95 5.07
N PHE A 120 -2.11 9.75 4.59
CA PHE A 120 -2.42 8.52 5.31
C PHE A 120 -1.59 8.40 6.60
N LEU A 121 -0.27 8.56 6.50
CA LEU A 121 0.66 8.45 7.64
C LEU A 121 0.31 9.43 8.76
N ARG A 122 -0.08 10.65 8.41
CA ARG A 122 -0.46 11.68 9.41
C ARG A 122 -1.65 11.27 10.27
N LYS A 123 -2.47 10.35 9.82
CA LYS A 123 -3.63 9.85 10.57
C LYS A 123 -3.26 8.78 11.59
N ILE A 124 -2.06 8.21 11.51
CA ILE A 124 -1.60 7.17 12.44
C ILE A 124 -1.11 7.85 13.73
N PRO A 125 -1.68 7.50 14.90
CA PRO A 125 -1.19 8.03 16.16
C PRO A 125 0.29 7.69 16.40
N ASN A 126 1.08 8.68 16.83
CA ASN A 126 2.51 8.51 17.13
C ASN A 126 3.33 7.90 15.97
N VAL A 127 2.96 8.25 14.74
CA VAL A 127 3.70 7.79 13.55
C VAL A 127 5.16 8.24 13.62
N GLU A 128 6.06 7.42 13.13
CA GLU A 128 7.48 7.72 13.06
C GLU A 128 7.75 8.92 12.16
N GLN A 129 8.36 9.96 12.70
CA GLN A 129 8.63 11.21 11.97
C GLN A 129 9.42 10.99 10.69
N TYR A 130 10.38 10.05 10.69
CA TYR A 130 11.20 9.77 9.51
C TYR A 130 10.39 9.30 8.29
N LEU A 131 9.23 8.67 8.51
CA LEU A 131 8.33 8.25 7.42
C LEU A 131 7.69 9.48 6.74
N LEU A 132 7.24 10.44 7.53
CA LEU A 132 6.70 11.71 7.01
C LEU A 132 7.78 12.49 6.26
N ASP A 133 8.96 12.61 6.84
CA ASP A 133 10.10 13.29 6.22
C ASP A 133 10.51 12.63 4.91
N HIS A 134 10.44 11.31 4.84
CA HIS A 134 10.70 10.56 3.61
C HIS A 134 9.76 10.97 2.48
N CYS A 135 8.45 10.99 2.74
CA CYS A 135 7.46 11.41 1.74
C CYS A 135 7.75 12.83 1.22
N LEU A 136 8.02 13.77 2.13
CA LEU A 136 8.33 15.15 1.75
C LEU A 136 9.59 15.27 0.91
N ARG A 137 10.64 14.51 1.25
CA ARG A 137 11.87 14.46 0.44
C ARG A 137 11.61 13.91 -0.96
N GLN A 138 10.80 12.86 -1.08
CA GLN A 138 10.45 12.28 -2.37
C GLN A 138 9.62 13.25 -3.23
N ILE A 139 8.67 13.94 -2.64
CA ILE A 139 7.89 14.96 -3.34
C ILE A 139 8.81 16.07 -3.89
N THR A 140 9.71 16.58 -3.05
CA THR A 140 10.69 17.60 -3.45
C THR A 140 11.61 17.10 -4.56
N PHE A 141 12.09 15.87 -4.46
CA PHE A 141 12.95 15.26 -5.48
C PHE A 141 12.25 15.18 -6.84
N GLN A 142 10.97 14.78 -6.88
CA GLN A 142 10.21 14.66 -8.12
C GLN A 142 9.85 16.00 -8.74
N GLN A 143 9.85 17.09 -7.97
CA GLN A 143 9.59 18.45 -8.47
C GLN A 143 10.79 19.06 -9.19
N ASN A 144 11.99 18.57 -8.97
CA ASN A 144 13.24 19.01 -9.60
C ASN A 144 13.55 18.11 -10.81
#